data_7c78f9491561db74f7742e9f65823e82
#
_entry.id   7c78f9491561db74f7742e9f65823e82
#
_cell.length_a   1.000
_cell.length_b   1.000
_cell.length_c   1.000
_cell.angle_alpha   90.00
_cell.angle_beta   90.00
_cell.angle_gamma   90.00
#
_symmetry.space_group_name_H-M   'P 1'
#
loop_
_entity.id
_entity.type
_entity.pdbx_description
1 polymer ?
#
loop_
_entity_poly.entity_id
_entity_poly.type
_entity_poly.pdbx_seq_one_letter_code
_entity_poly.pdbx_strand_id
1 'polypeptide(L)'
;MCGIVGFTGAAQAAPILLDGLAKLEYRGYDSAGIAVQNAAGKIEIVKAKGRLRVLSDMTDGGRAVQGTCGIGHTRWATHGEPSVQNAHPHYSRDEKIAVVDRKSVV
;
A
#
# COMPACT_ATOMS: atom_id res chain seq x y z
N MET A 1 4.61 -14.33 3.40
CA MET A 1 5.18 -13.82 2.14
C MET A 1 4.52 -12.51 1.78
N CYS A 2 5.30 -11.55 1.32
CA CYS A 2 4.79 -10.22 0.99
C CYS A 2 4.67 -10.03 -0.52
N GLY A 3 3.73 -9.19 -0.93
CA GLY A 3 3.55 -8.79 -2.32
C GLY A 3 3.74 -7.29 -2.48
N ILE A 4 4.34 -6.90 -3.58
CA ILE A 4 4.63 -5.49 -3.88
C ILE A 4 4.14 -5.20 -5.29
N VAL A 5 3.46 -4.06 -5.46
CA VAL A 5 3.07 -3.55 -6.77
C VAL A 5 3.49 -2.10 -6.87
N GLY A 6 3.76 -1.66 -8.09
CA GLY A 6 4.09 -0.27 -8.35
C GLY A 6 3.48 0.18 -9.66
N PHE A 7 3.18 1.47 -9.76
CA PHE A 7 2.60 2.04 -10.95
C PHE A 7 3.08 3.48 -11.13
N THR A 8 3.40 3.83 -12.36
CA THR A 8 3.56 5.22 -12.78
C THR A 8 3.03 5.33 -14.21
N GLY A 9 2.30 6.40 -14.49
CA GLY A 9 1.70 6.57 -15.79
C GLY A 9 0.75 7.76 -15.84
N ALA A 10 -0.24 7.70 -16.75
CA ALA A 10 -1.20 8.77 -16.95
C ALA A 10 -2.52 8.54 -16.20
N ALA A 11 -2.77 7.33 -15.71
CA ALA A 11 -4.00 6.99 -15.00
C ALA A 11 -3.83 7.17 -13.49
N GLN A 12 -4.94 7.23 -12.77
CA GLN A 12 -4.91 7.27 -11.31
C GLN A 12 -4.30 5.98 -10.76
N ALA A 13 -3.30 6.10 -9.90
CA ALA A 13 -2.53 4.96 -9.41
C ALA A 13 -3.30 4.09 -8.42
N ALA A 14 -4.06 4.70 -7.50
CA ALA A 14 -4.67 3.95 -6.40
C ALA A 14 -5.57 2.81 -6.85
N PRO A 15 -6.51 2.99 -7.79
CA PRO A 15 -7.33 1.86 -8.26
C PRO A 15 -6.50 0.75 -8.90
N ILE A 16 -5.44 1.11 -9.62
CA ILE A 16 -4.54 0.13 -10.26
C ILE A 16 -3.76 -0.63 -9.21
N LEU A 17 -3.26 0.05 -8.18
CA LEU A 17 -2.54 -0.59 -7.08
C LEU A 17 -3.45 -1.57 -6.34
N LEU A 18 -4.68 -1.18 -6.04
CA LEU A 18 -5.64 -2.06 -5.37
C LEU A 18 -5.95 -3.29 -6.21
N ASP A 19 -6.13 -3.13 -7.52
CA ASP A 19 -6.36 -4.24 -8.42
C ASP A 19 -5.16 -5.20 -8.44
N GLY A 20 -3.95 -4.66 -8.49
CA GLY A 20 -2.73 -5.46 -8.44
C GLY A 20 -2.59 -6.22 -7.13
N LEU A 21 -2.89 -5.58 -6.01
CA LEU A 21 -2.85 -6.23 -4.70
C LEU A 21 -3.90 -7.33 -4.59
N ALA A 22 -5.07 -7.14 -5.19
CA ALA A 22 -6.11 -8.17 -5.20
C ALA A 22 -5.64 -9.46 -5.88
N LYS A 23 -4.81 -9.34 -6.91
CA LYS A 23 -4.25 -10.51 -7.60
C LYS A 23 -3.22 -11.24 -6.75
N LEU A 24 -2.66 -10.59 -5.73
CA LEU A 24 -1.73 -11.20 -4.80
C LEU A 24 -2.41 -11.74 -3.56
N GLU A 25 -3.71 -11.54 -3.43
CA GLU A 25 -4.47 -11.91 -2.23
C GLU A 25 -4.43 -13.41 -1.94
N TYR A 26 -4.37 -14.25 -2.98
CA TYR A 26 -4.34 -15.69 -2.82
C TYR A 26 -3.12 -16.18 -2.02
N ARG A 27 -2.08 -15.36 -1.91
CA ARG A 27 -0.85 -15.72 -1.20
C ARG A 27 -0.98 -15.58 0.31
N GLY A 28 -2.09 -14.98 0.77
CA GLY A 28 -2.30 -14.71 2.18
C GLY A 28 -1.59 -13.44 2.63
N TYR A 29 -2.21 -12.71 3.54
CA TYR A 29 -1.63 -11.50 4.12
C TYR A 29 -2.44 -11.09 5.34
N ASP A 30 -1.86 -10.22 6.18
CA ASP A 30 -2.52 -9.73 7.39
C ASP A 30 -2.65 -8.21 7.42
N SER A 31 -2.03 -7.51 6.49
CA SER A 31 -2.15 -6.07 6.36
C SER A 31 -1.80 -5.66 4.94
N ALA A 32 -2.28 -4.50 4.54
CA ALA A 32 -2.04 -3.95 3.21
C ALA A 32 -1.96 -2.43 3.28
N GLY A 33 -1.30 -1.83 2.30
CA GLY A 33 -1.21 -0.38 2.23
C GLY A 33 -0.79 0.09 0.86
N ILE A 34 -1.09 1.36 0.61
CA ILE A 34 -0.66 2.05 -0.61
C ILE A 34 -0.06 3.40 -0.26
N ALA A 35 0.85 3.87 -1.09
CA ALA A 35 1.40 5.22 -1.03
C ALA A 35 1.31 5.80 -2.44
N VAL A 36 0.69 6.97 -2.58
CA VAL A 36 0.46 7.59 -3.87
C VAL A 36 0.93 9.03 -3.84
N GLN A 37 1.70 9.42 -4.85
CA GLN A 37 2.17 10.79 -5.01
C GLN A 37 1.22 11.56 -5.90
N ASN A 38 0.73 12.69 -5.41
CA ASN A 38 -0.17 13.56 -6.18
C ASN A 38 0.60 14.55 -7.06
N ALA A 39 -0.15 15.35 -7.83
CA ALA A 39 0.44 16.32 -8.75
C ALA A 39 1.30 17.39 -8.05
N ALA A 40 1.05 17.64 -6.78
CA ALA A 40 1.84 18.59 -6.00
C ALA A 40 3.11 17.96 -5.42
N GLY A 41 3.35 16.66 -5.68
CA GLY A 41 4.50 15.95 -5.17
C GLY A 41 4.31 15.44 -3.75
N LYS A 42 3.14 15.60 -3.17
CA LYS A 42 2.85 15.12 -1.82
C LYS A 42 2.47 13.64 -1.85
N ILE A 43 2.97 12.88 -0.88
CA ILE A 43 2.68 11.45 -0.76
C ILE A 43 1.56 11.24 0.24
N GLU A 44 0.53 10.55 -0.20
CA GLU A 44 -0.57 10.13 0.66
C GLU A 44 -0.46 8.63 0.91
N ILE A 45 -0.50 8.21 2.18
CA ILE A 45 -0.35 6.82 2.58
C ILE A 45 -1.61 6.36 3.28
N VAL A 46 -2.15 5.22 2.86
CA VAL A 46 -3.29 4.58 3.52
C VAL A 46 -2.91 3.14 3.80
N LYS A 47 -3.07 2.72 5.05
CA LYS A 47 -2.73 1.37 5.51
C LYS A 47 -3.90 0.79 6.28
N ALA A 48 -4.05 -0.52 6.21
CA ALA A 48 -5.10 -1.23 6.91
C ALA A 48 -4.62 -2.59 7.38
N LYS A 49 -5.10 -3.01 8.54
CA LYS A 49 -4.95 -4.36 9.02
C LYS A 49 -6.12 -5.20 8.50
N GLY A 50 -5.85 -6.43 8.12
CA GLY A 50 -6.88 -7.33 7.66
C GLY A 50 -6.93 -7.45 6.14
N ARG A 51 -8.09 -7.75 5.63
CA ARG A 51 -8.27 -8.02 4.21
C ARG A 51 -8.17 -6.75 3.36
N LEU A 52 -7.80 -6.93 2.11
CA LEU A 52 -7.68 -5.83 1.15
C LEU A 52 -8.98 -5.03 1.03
N ARG A 53 -10.11 -5.68 1.24
CA ARG A 53 -11.41 -5.01 1.22
C ARG A 53 -11.47 -3.82 2.18
N VAL A 54 -10.83 -3.93 3.35
CA VAL A 54 -10.78 -2.83 4.31
C VAL A 54 -10.07 -1.63 3.71
N LEU A 55 -8.92 -1.87 3.05
CA LEU A 55 -8.17 -0.81 2.39
C LEU A 55 -8.99 -0.19 1.24
N SER A 56 -9.66 -1.03 0.46
CA SER A 56 -10.51 -0.55 -0.63
C SER A 56 -11.66 0.31 -0.10
N ASP A 57 -12.29 -0.09 0.99
CA ASP A 57 -13.38 0.68 1.58
C ASP A 57 -12.88 2.03 2.14
N MET A 58 -11.69 2.05 2.77
CA MET A 58 -11.10 3.27 3.31
C MET A 58 -10.76 4.28 2.23
N THR A 59 -10.50 3.84 1.00
CA THR A 59 -10.08 4.68 -0.11
C THR A 59 -11.16 4.87 -1.16
N ASP A 60 -12.38 4.41 -0.89
CA ASP A 60 -13.50 4.45 -1.84
C ASP A 60 -13.10 3.83 -3.18
N GLY A 61 -12.56 2.61 -3.12
CA GLY A 61 -12.08 1.90 -4.32
C GLY A 61 -10.87 2.56 -4.96
N GLY A 62 -10.14 3.38 -4.21
CA GLY A 62 -9.00 4.12 -4.69
C GLY A 62 -9.33 5.54 -5.15
N ARG A 63 -10.61 5.89 -5.24
CA ARG A 63 -11.00 7.22 -5.77
C ARG A 63 -10.68 8.36 -4.82
N ALA A 64 -10.59 8.07 -3.51
CA ALA A 64 -10.29 9.09 -2.51
C ALA A 64 -8.81 9.49 -2.50
N VAL A 65 -7.94 8.73 -3.16
CA VAL A 65 -6.50 8.98 -3.18
C VAL A 65 -6.10 9.36 -4.61
N GLN A 66 -5.71 10.61 -4.79
CA GLN A 66 -5.39 11.15 -6.11
C GLN A 66 -3.90 11.10 -6.40
N GLY A 67 -3.53 10.73 -7.62
CA GLY A 67 -2.15 10.73 -8.07
C GLY A 67 -1.92 9.65 -9.13
N THR A 68 -0.81 9.79 -9.87
CA THR A 68 -0.50 8.92 -11.00
C THR A 68 0.75 8.08 -10.78
N CYS A 69 1.34 8.12 -9.60
CA CYS A 69 2.52 7.34 -9.25
C CYS A 69 2.33 6.78 -7.85
N GLY A 70 2.56 5.49 -7.68
CA GLY A 70 2.38 4.91 -6.35
C GLY A 70 2.94 3.52 -6.21
N ILE A 71 2.97 3.07 -4.97
CA ILE A 71 3.40 1.73 -4.57
C ILE A 71 2.35 1.11 -3.64
N GLY A 72 2.26 -0.21 -3.67
CA GLY A 72 1.34 -0.95 -2.81
C GLY A 72 2.02 -2.19 -2.25
N HIS A 73 1.50 -2.67 -1.12
CA HIS A 73 2.11 -3.78 -0.39
C HIS A 73 1.06 -4.59 0.34
N THR A 74 1.19 -5.92 0.28
CA THR A 74 0.49 -6.84 1.18
C THR A 74 1.55 -7.48 2.06
N ARG A 75 1.33 -7.44 3.37
CA ARG A 75 2.28 -7.98 4.35
C ARG A 75 1.74 -9.25 4.97
N TRP A 76 2.58 -10.27 5.02
CA TRP A 76 2.37 -11.44 5.86
C TRP A 76 3.32 -11.34 7.04
N ALA A 77 2.78 -11.23 8.25
CA ALA A 77 3.59 -10.96 9.42
C ALA A 77 4.45 -12.16 9.79
N THR A 78 5.76 -11.99 9.71
CA THR A 78 6.73 -12.93 10.23
C THR A 78 7.41 -12.36 11.48
N HIS A 79 7.38 -11.04 11.62
CA HIS A 79 7.90 -10.31 12.77
C HIS A 79 6.92 -9.21 13.13
N GLY A 80 6.66 -9.07 14.43
CA GLY A 80 5.74 -8.08 14.92
C GLY A 80 4.30 -8.47 14.67
N GLU A 81 3.40 -7.85 15.37
CA GLU A 81 1.97 -8.12 15.27
C GLU A 81 1.41 -7.53 13.97
N PRO A 82 0.36 -8.16 13.40
CA PRO A 82 -0.43 -7.50 12.37
C PRO A 82 -1.04 -6.23 12.94
N SER A 83 -0.70 -5.08 12.35
CA SER A 83 -1.20 -3.79 12.81
C SER A 83 -1.03 -2.76 11.70
N VAL A 84 -1.71 -1.62 11.84
CA VAL A 84 -1.54 -0.51 10.91
C VAL A 84 -0.12 0.04 11.01
N GLN A 85 0.46 0.08 12.21
CA GLN A 85 1.83 0.58 12.40
C GLN A 85 2.87 -0.26 11.68
N ASN A 86 2.68 -1.59 11.68
CA ASN A 86 3.61 -2.51 11.03
C ASN A 86 3.31 -2.74 9.56
N ALA A 87 2.17 -2.27 9.07
CA ALA A 87 1.81 -2.39 7.66
C ALA A 87 2.68 -1.48 6.79
N HIS A 88 2.98 -1.94 5.58
CA HIS A 88 3.66 -1.13 4.58
C HIS A 88 2.64 -0.38 3.72
N PRO A 89 3.01 0.73 3.09
CA PRO A 89 4.35 1.34 3.07
C PRO A 89 4.72 2.05 4.38
N HIS A 90 6.00 2.14 4.63
CA HIS A 90 6.54 3.02 5.66
C HIS A 90 7.00 4.32 5.03
N TYR A 91 7.04 5.41 5.80
CA TYR A 91 7.40 6.71 5.25
C TYR A 91 8.40 7.43 6.17
N SER A 92 9.13 8.36 5.56
CA SER A 92 10.09 9.18 6.28
C SER A 92 9.38 10.17 7.20
N ARG A 93 10.13 10.73 8.17
CA ARG A 93 9.56 11.67 9.14
C ARG A 93 8.90 12.89 8.48
N ASP A 94 9.48 13.37 7.37
CA ASP A 94 8.92 14.49 6.61
C ASP A 94 7.89 14.08 5.57
N GLU A 95 7.56 12.79 5.50
CA GLU A 95 6.59 12.21 4.58
C GLU A 95 6.92 12.42 3.11
N LYS A 96 8.19 12.64 2.78
CA LYS A 96 8.64 12.83 1.40
C LYS A 96 9.11 11.54 0.74
N ILE A 97 9.36 10.49 1.53
CA ILE A 97 9.85 9.20 1.05
C ILE A 97 8.98 8.10 1.62
N ALA A 98 8.52 7.20 0.76
CA ALA A 98 7.79 6.02 1.17
C ALA A 98 8.47 4.78 0.61
N VAL A 99 8.53 3.71 1.39
CA VAL A 99 9.17 2.46 1.00
C VAL A 99 8.30 1.27 1.33
N VAL A 100 8.41 0.23 0.52
CA VAL A 100 7.83 -1.08 0.79
C VAL A 100 8.96 -2.11 0.72
N ASP A 101 8.83 -3.17 1.51
CA ASP A 101 9.83 -4.22 1.55
C ASP A 101 9.13 -5.56 1.69
N ARG A 102 9.56 -6.54 0.94
CA ARG A 102 9.02 -7.89 1.03
C ARG A 102 9.69 -8.70 2.12
N LYS A 103 10.81 -8.25 2.65
CA LYS A 103 11.58 -8.98 3.64
C LYS A 103 11.63 -8.22 4.93
N SER A 104 11.33 -8.91 6.02
CA SER A 104 11.36 -8.33 7.35
C SER A 104 12.28 -9.12 8.29
N VAL A 105 13.05 -10.05 7.78
CA VAL A 105 13.94 -10.84 8.62
C VAL A 105 15.24 -10.10 8.83
N VAL A 106 15.62 -10.00 10.07
CA VAL A 106 16.87 -9.39 10.47
C VAL A 106 17.68 -10.41 11.25
#